data_8e6737e0906a1731c51f33a8c44a2a38
#
_entry.id   8e6737e0906a1731c51f33a8c44a2a38
#
_cell.length_a   1.000
_cell.length_b   1.000
_cell.length_c   1.000
_cell.angle_alpha   90.00
_cell.angle_beta   90.00
_cell.angle_gamma   90.00
#
_symmetry.space_group_name_H-M   'P 1'
#
loop_
_entity.id
_entity.type
_entity.pdbx_description
1 polymer ?
#
loop_
_entity_poly.entity_id
_entity_poly.type
_entity_poly.pdbx_seq_one_letter_code
_entity_poly.pdbx_strand_id
1 'polypeptide(L)'
;MLCITAIYPNDPDSRFDSGYYLTSHTARAKALLSPHGLQAIRTTIGIAGLDGSPPPFWAVSEMHFTSRADFDAAITAGGDALFADIPNYTDVTPTLQVSELAAA
;
A
#
# COMPACT_ATOMS: atom_id res chain seq x y z
N MET A 1 -15.68 6.42 -5.05
CA MET A 1 -14.65 5.36 -4.89
C MET A 1 -13.70 5.77 -3.78
N LEU A 2 -13.58 4.95 -2.78
CA LEU A 2 -12.67 5.17 -1.68
C LEU A 2 -11.26 4.70 -2.06
N CYS A 3 -10.26 5.52 -1.76
CA CYS A 3 -8.86 5.24 -2.06
C CYS A 3 -8.05 5.27 -0.77
N ILE A 4 -7.37 4.16 -0.48
CA ILE A 4 -6.47 4.05 0.67
C ILE A 4 -5.05 4.10 0.14
N THR A 5 -4.29 5.12 0.54
CA THR A 5 -2.91 5.31 0.07
C THR A 5 -1.94 4.95 1.18
N ALA A 6 -0.96 4.12 0.85
CA ALA A 6 0.16 3.79 1.71
C ALA A 6 1.44 4.36 1.08
N ILE A 7 2.14 5.20 1.83
CA ILE A 7 3.38 5.85 1.39
C ILE A 7 4.52 5.32 2.25
N TYR A 8 5.53 4.73 1.61
CA TYR A 8 6.71 4.18 2.27
C TYR A 8 7.88 5.14 2.09
N PRO A 9 8.27 5.89 3.14
CA PRO A 9 9.35 6.87 3.01
C PRO A 9 10.69 6.20 2.75
N ASN A 10 11.51 6.81 1.89
CA ASN A 10 12.88 6.38 1.65
C ASN A 10 13.81 7.04 2.68
N ASP A 11 13.70 6.62 3.94
CA ASP A 11 14.53 7.16 5.00
C ASP A 11 15.99 6.71 4.83
N PRO A 12 16.98 7.50 5.33
CA PRO A 12 18.38 7.07 5.30
C PRO A 12 18.59 5.71 5.95
N ASP A 13 19.38 4.87 5.30
CA ASP A 13 19.72 3.50 5.76
C ASP A 13 18.51 2.55 5.88
N SER A 14 17.37 2.95 5.33
CA SER A 14 16.19 2.07 5.29
C SER A 14 16.30 1.06 4.15
N ARG A 15 15.47 0.02 4.24
CA ARG A 15 15.38 -1.03 3.22
C ARG A 15 13.94 -1.23 2.75
N PHE A 16 13.80 -1.66 1.50
CA PHE A 16 12.51 -2.03 0.94
C PHE A 16 12.71 -3.11 -0.12
N ASP A 17 12.14 -4.28 0.12
CA ASP A 17 12.18 -5.39 -0.84
C ASP A 17 10.98 -5.29 -1.78
N SER A 18 11.17 -4.60 -2.90
CA SER A 18 10.10 -4.39 -3.87
C SER A 18 9.62 -5.69 -4.53
N GLY A 19 10.52 -6.65 -4.71
CA GLY A 19 10.16 -7.96 -5.25
C GLY A 19 9.17 -8.69 -4.36
N TYR A 20 9.45 -8.76 -3.06
CA TYR A 20 8.53 -9.34 -2.08
C TYR A 20 7.21 -8.56 -2.03
N TYR A 21 7.28 -7.23 -1.99
CA TYR A 21 6.09 -6.38 -1.91
C TYR A 21 5.15 -6.60 -3.09
N LEU A 22 5.68 -6.57 -4.32
CA LEU A 22 4.87 -6.67 -5.53
C LEU A 22 4.30 -8.09 -5.75
N THR A 23 4.96 -9.12 -5.24
CA THR A 23 4.51 -10.51 -5.38
C THR A 23 3.77 -10.98 -4.13
N SER A 24 4.48 -11.21 -3.04
CA SER A 24 3.94 -11.89 -1.86
C SER A 24 2.98 -11.03 -1.06
N HIS A 25 3.35 -9.77 -0.77
CA HIS A 25 2.50 -8.89 0.02
C HIS A 25 1.23 -8.50 -0.75
N THR A 26 1.37 -8.11 -2.02
CA THR A 26 0.24 -7.73 -2.87
C THR A 26 -0.71 -8.91 -3.10
N ALA A 27 -0.18 -10.11 -3.32
CA ALA A 27 -1.02 -11.31 -3.48
C ALA A 27 -1.80 -11.61 -2.20
N ARG A 28 -1.17 -11.46 -1.04
CA ARG A 28 -1.84 -11.64 0.26
C ARG A 28 -2.94 -10.60 0.47
N ALA A 29 -2.66 -9.34 0.14
CA ALA A 29 -3.67 -8.28 0.22
C ALA A 29 -4.88 -8.58 -0.65
N LYS A 30 -4.67 -8.99 -1.90
CA LYS A 30 -5.76 -9.39 -2.79
C LYS A 30 -6.58 -10.54 -2.22
N ALA A 31 -5.91 -11.58 -1.72
CA ALA A 31 -6.59 -12.75 -1.18
C ALA A 31 -7.44 -12.41 0.05
N LEU A 32 -6.92 -11.57 0.95
CA LEU A 32 -7.61 -11.22 2.20
C LEU A 32 -8.70 -10.18 2.02
N LEU A 33 -8.52 -9.22 1.11
CA LEU A 33 -9.39 -8.05 1.01
C LEU A 33 -10.40 -8.12 -0.13
N SER A 34 -10.15 -8.90 -1.19
CA SER A 34 -11.07 -8.99 -2.32
C SER A 34 -12.47 -9.51 -1.93
N PRO A 35 -12.61 -10.48 -1.00
CA PRO A 35 -13.94 -10.91 -0.56
C PRO A 35 -14.76 -9.81 0.12
N HIS A 36 -14.12 -8.71 0.53
CA HIS A 36 -14.72 -7.61 1.28
C HIS A 36 -14.78 -6.31 0.49
N GLY A 37 -14.73 -6.37 -0.85
CA GLY A 37 -14.98 -5.21 -1.69
C GLY A 37 -13.76 -4.48 -2.23
N LEU A 38 -12.55 -5.04 -2.09
CA LEU A 38 -11.38 -4.49 -2.78
C LEU A 38 -11.58 -4.58 -4.29
N GLN A 39 -11.47 -3.44 -4.97
CA GLN A 39 -11.67 -3.33 -6.42
C GLN A 39 -10.35 -3.36 -7.19
N ALA A 40 -9.32 -2.73 -6.65
CA ALA A 40 -8.02 -2.63 -7.31
C ALA A 40 -6.91 -2.32 -6.30
N ILE A 41 -5.70 -2.75 -6.64
CA ILE A 41 -4.46 -2.30 -6.01
C ILE A 41 -3.57 -1.75 -7.12
N ARG A 42 -3.04 -0.54 -6.93
CA ARG A 42 -2.09 0.09 -7.85
C ARG A 42 -0.87 0.52 -7.04
N THR A 43 0.31 0.11 -7.50
CA THR A 43 1.58 0.42 -6.81
C THR A 43 2.56 1.05 -7.77
N THR A 44 3.20 2.11 -7.32
CA THR A 44 4.36 2.69 -8.00
C THR A 44 5.59 2.51 -7.12
N ILE A 45 6.71 2.15 -7.75
CA ILE A 45 8.01 2.02 -7.08
C ILE A 45 8.85 3.23 -7.45
N GLY A 46 9.39 3.90 -6.44
CA GLY A 46 10.22 5.09 -6.66
C GLY A 46 11.52 4.75 -7.38
N ILE A 47 11.85 5.54 -8.40
CA ILE A 47 13.12 5.37 -9.14
C ILE A 47 13.99 6.62 -9.04
N ALA A 48 13.40 7.80 -8.93
CA ALA A 48 14.13 9.06 -8.81
C ALA A 48 13.21 10.18 -8.36
N GLY A 49 13.78 11.21 -7.74
CA GLY A 49 13.12 12.50 -7.62
C GLY A 49 13.04 13.18 -8.98
N LEU A 50 12.21 14.20 -9.11
CA LEU A 50 12.01 14.90 -10.38
C LEU A 50 13.31 15.54 -10.90
N ASP A 51 14.19 15.94 -10.01
CA ASP A 51 15.49 16.57 -10.31
C ASP A 51 16.64 15.55 -10.46
N GLY A 52 16.33 14.24 -10.47
CA GLY A 52 17.33 13.18 -10.58
C GLY A 52 17.93 12.74 -9.24
N SER A 53 17.52 13.34 -8.12
CA SER A 53 17.91 12.89 -6.78
C SER A 53 17.30 11.51 -6.46
N PRO A 54 17.72 10.86 -5.35
CA PRO A 54 17.04 9.63 -4.91
C PRO A 54 15.54 9.84 -4.72
N PRO A 55 14.70 8.84 -4.99
CA PRO A 55 13.27 8.99 -4.82
C PRO A 55 12.91 9.28 -3.36
N PRO A 56 11.97 10.21 -3.08
CA PRO A 56 11.57 10.50 -1.70
C PRO A 56 10.82 9.35 -1.02
N PHE A 57 10.23 8.45 -1.83
CA PHE A 57 9.48 7.30 -1.32
C PHE A 57 9.96 6.03 -2.02
N TRP A 58 10.05 4.93 -1.25
CA TRP A 58 10.29 3.61 -1.81
C TRP A 58 9.14 3.17 -2.72
N ALA A 59 7.92 3.36 -2.23
CA ALA A 59 6.72 2.95 -2.93
C ALA A 59 5.55 3.82 -2.50
N VAL A 60 4.59 3.96 -3.40
CA VAL A 60 3.26 4.52 -3.12
C VAL A 60 2.26 3.51 -3.63
N SER A 61 1.38 3.04 -2.75
CA SER A 61 0.39 2.02 -3.09
C SER A 61 -1.00 2.54 -2.79
N GLU A 62 -1.94 2.26 -3.68
CA GLU A 62 -3.34 2.62 -3.53
C GLU A 62 -4.20 1.36 -3.56
N MET A 63 -5.15 1.28 -2.62
CA MET A 63 -6.22 0.28 -2.64
C MET A 63 -7.55 0.99 -2.87
N HIS A 64 -8.36 0.48 -3.79
CA HIS A 64 -9.64 1.07 -4.12
C HIS A 64 -10.77 0.19 -3.61
N PHE A 65 -11.69 0.81 -2.87
CA PHE A 65 -12.91 0.18 -2.35
C PHE A 65 -14.13 0.96 -2.81
N THR A 66 -15.26 0.29 -2.93
CA THR A 66 -16.51 0.95 -3.33
C THR A 66 -16.98 1.94 -2.27
N SER A 67 -16.83 1.58 -0.98
CA SER A 67 -17.33 2.37 0.13
C SER A 67 -16.44 2.26 1.37
N ARG A 68 -16.61 3.18 2.32
CA ARG A 68 -15.96 3.12 3.62
C ARG A 68 -16.37 1.87 4.39
N ALA A 69 -17.63 1.46 4.30
CA ALA A 69 -18.13 0.27 4.99
C ALA A 69 -17.42 -1.00 4.49
N ASP A 70 -17.19 -1.10 3.18
CA ASP A 70 -16.44 -2.22 2.61
C ASP A 70 -15.00 -2.23 3.11
N PHE A 71 -14.34 -1.08 3.14
CA PHE A 71 -12.99 -0.97 3.66
C PHE A 71 -12.91 -1.37 5.13
N ASP A 72 -13.83 -0.89 5.96
CA ASP A 72 -13.86 -1.22 7.40
C ASP A 72 -14.02 -2.73 7.60
N ALA A 73 -14.88 -3.37 6.84
CA ALA A 73 -15.06 -4.83 6.89
C ALA A 73 -13.79 -5.57 6.44
N ALA A 74 -13.14 -5.10 5.38
CA ALA A 74 -11.91 -5.70 4.87
C ALA A 74 -10.76 -5.60 5.89
N ILE A 75 -10.58 -4.45 6.51
CA ILE A 75 -9.53 -4.24 7.52
C ILE A 75 -9.79 -5.09 8.77
N THR A 76 -11.04 -5.21 9.20
CA THR A 76 -11.41 -6.10 10.31
C THR A 76 -11.05 -7.55 10.00
N ALA A 77 -11.28 -7.99 8.76
CA ALA A 77 -11.02 -9.38 8.37
C ALA A 77 -9.53 -9.69 8.13
N GLY A 78 -8.77 -8.75 7.55
CA GLY A 78 -7.42 -9.04 7.04
C GLY A 78 -6.33 -8.05 7.43
N GLY A 79 -6.66 -6.94 8.10
CA GLY A 79 -5.70 -5.87 8.39
C GLY A 79 -4.53 -6.32 9.24
N ASP A 80 -4.78 -7.09 10.29
CA ASP A 80 -3.72 -7.55 11.22
C ASP A 80 -2.67 -8.39 10.48
N ALA A 81 -3.11 -9.28 9.59
CA ALA A 81 -2.18 -10.11 8.81
C ALA A 81 -1.32 -9.27 7.86
N LEU A 82 -1.89 -8.22 7.25
CA LEU A 82 -1.16 -7.32 6.36
C LEU A 82 -0.15 -6.48 7.12
N PHE A 83 -0.52 -5.92 8.27
CA PHE A 83 0.40 -5.16 9.10
C PHE A 83 1.53 -6.04 9.64
N ALA A 84 1.23 -7.27 10.04
CA ALA A 84 2.23 -8.23 10.50
C ALA A 84 3.25 -8.60 9.41
N ASP A 85 2.89 -8.48 8.14
CA ASP A 85 3.77 -8.79 7.01
C ASP A 85 4.79 -7.67 6.70
N ILE A 86 4.56 -6.44 7.18
CA ILE A 86 5.42 -5.28 6.86
C ILE A 86 6.90 -5.53 7.16
N PRO A 87 7.31 -6.06 8.32
CA PRO A 87 8.72 -6.29 8.59
C PRO A 87 9.42 -7.26 7.63
N ASN A 88 8.66 -8.06 6.88
CA ASN A 88 9.22 -8.99 5.92
C ASN A 88 9.75 -8.30 4.66
N TYR A 89 9.34 -7.05 4.39
CA TYR A 89 9.81 -6.33 3.20
C TYR A 89 10.40 -4.95 3.49
N THR A 90 10.16 -4.37 4.65
CA THR A 90 10.68 -3.04 4.96
C THR A 90 10.85 -2.82 6.46
N ASP A 91 11.73 -1.89 6.82
CA ASP A 91 11.92 -1.42 8.20
C ASP A 91 11.35 -0.01 8.42
N VAL A 92 10.70 0.59 7.40
CA VAL A 92 10.02 1.87 7.58
C VAL A 92 8.54 1.67 7.89
N THR A 93 7.96 2.64 8.58
CA THR A 93 6.52 2.67 8.86
C THR A 93 5.82 3.44 7.74
N PRO A 94 4.86 2.82 7.03
CA PRO A 94 4.12 3.55 6.01
C PRO A 94 3.20 4.60 6.62
N THR A 95 3.05 5.72 5.92
CA THR A 95 2.01 6.70 6.20
C THR A 95 0.76 6.30 5.43
N LEU A 96 -0.38 6.25 6.11
CA LEU A 96 -1.64 5.78 5.54
C LEU A 96 -2.65 6.93 5.48
N GLN A 97 -3.37 7.02 4.37
CA GLN A 97 -4.42 8.04 4.20
C GLN A 97 -5.65 7.43 3.54
N VAL A 98 -6.81 7.82 4.06
CA VAL A 98 -8.11 7.51 3.44
C VAL A 98 -8.55 8.72 2.64
N SER A 99 -8.84 8.52 1.35
CA SER A 99 -9.23 9.60 0.44
C SER A 99 -10.44 9.21 -0.38
N GLU A 100 -11.14 10.21 -0.86
CA GLU A 100 -12.16 10.08 -1.90
C GLU A 100 -11.48 10.28 -3.27
N LEU A 101 -11.71 9.38 -4.21
CA LEU A 101 -11.25 9.58 -5.59
C LEU A 101 -12.11 10.67 -6.23
N ALA A 102 -11.56 11.87 -6.36
CA ALA A 102 -12.32 13.05 -6.79
C ALA A 102 -12.41 13.15 -8.32
N ALA A 103 -11.36 12.68 -9.04
CA ALA A 103 -11.32 12.72 -10.50
C ALA A 103 -10.40 11.60 -11.00
N ALA A 104 -10.68 11.12 -12.21
CA ALA A 104 -9.84 10.13 -12.87
C ALA A 104 -8.84 10.80 -13.82
#